data_184e45d1a0a9076a21226e701c92cfef
#
_entry.id   184e45d1a0a9076a21226e701c92cfef
#
_cell.length_a   1.000
_cell.length_b   1.000
_cell.length_c   1.000
_cell.angle_alpha   90.00
_cell.angle_beta   90.00
_cell.angle_gamma   90.00
#
_symmetry.space_group_name_H-M   'P 1'
#
loop_
_entity.id
_entity.type
_entity.pdbx_description
1 polymer ?
#
loop_
_entity_poly.entity_id
_entity_poly.type
_entity_poly.pdbx_seq_one_letter_code
_entity_poly.pdbx_strand_id
1 'polypeptide(L)'
;MSYRYTINNHVYRFNGLKDLLAKASPHRSGDVLAGVAAATYQELVAAQIALSNVYLKNFLNEAIIPYEFDDVTRLIIDSHDAQAFGMISHLTVGGFRDWLLRDDVDEVVLRHIALGVTPEMAAAVSKLMRNQDLIAVASKCRVITRFRNTIGLKGHFSTRLQPNHPTDDARGITASIIDGLLYGSGDAVIGINPATDSPAVTANLLNLVDELRQRFDIPVQSCVLNHVTTTIGLMENGAPVDLCFQSIGGTELTNKSFGINIKIIEEAYEAALALNRGTIGQNVMYFETGQGSALSANANHGADQQTCEARAYAIARKFNPLLVNTVVGFIGPEYLYDGKQIIRAALEDHFCGKLLGLPMGVDICYTNHAEADQDDMDNLLTLLGIAGCNFIMGIPGSDDIMLNYQSTSFHDALYIRKMLGLKPAPEFEAWLLKHDIIDDKGMLISDSRNRLLKAANL
;
A
#
# COMPACT_ATOMS: atom_id res chain seq x y z
N MET A 1 12.02 29.18 0.28
CA MET A 1 11.30 30.17 -0.60
C MET A 1 9.99 30.56 0.08
N SER A 2 9.30 31.67 -0.32
CA SER A 2 7.98 32.04 0.17
C SER A 2 6.98 32.02 -0.97
N TYR A 3 5.87 31.33 -0.79
CA TYR A 3 4.78 31.23 -1.75
C TYR A 3 3.60 32.08 -1.31
N ARG A 4 2.80 32.60 -2.25
CA ARG A 4 1.67 33.47 -1.91
C ARG A 4 0.59 33.42 -2.99
N TYR A 5 -0.64 33.64 -2.55
CA TYR A 5 -1.77 33.87 -3.46
C TYR A 5 -2.77 34.86 -2.82
N THR A 6 -3.48 35.61 -3.63
CA THR A 6 -4.43 36.63 -3.16
C THR A 6 -5.85 36.27 -3.54
N ILE A 7 -6.75 36.18 -2.55
CA ILE A 7 -8.19 35.99 -2.75
C ILE A 7 -8.91 37.17 -2.06
N ASN A 8 -9.80 37.84 -2.77
CA ASN A 8 -10.63 38.92 -2.21
C ASN A 8 -9.82 39.98 -1.45
N ASN A 9 -8.71 40.47 -2.01
CA ASN A 9 -7.78 41.42 -1.41
C ASN A 9 -7.04 40.91 -0.16
N HIS A 10 -7.21 39.66 0.25
CA HIS A 10 -6.44 39.04 1.31
C HIS A 10 -5.28 38.24 0.73
N VAL A 11 -4.05 38.49 1.23
CA VAL A 11 -2.82 37.80 0.77
C VAL A 11 -2.50 36.66 1.70
N TYR A 12 -2.66 35.43 1.22
CA TYR A 12 -2.20 34.23 1.90
C TYR A 12 -0.72 34.02 1.61
N ARG A 13 0.07 33.70 2.63
CA ARG A 13 1.53 33.49 2.55
C ARG A 13 1.87 32.13 3.14
N PHE A 14 2.73 31.39 2.45
CA PHE A 14 3.18 30.05 2.84
C PHE A 14 4.70 30.05 2.97
N ASN A 15 5.20 29.58 4.13
CA ASN A 15 6.61 29.62 4.51
C ASN A 15 7.34 28.37 3.98
N GLY A 16 7.62 28.35 2.68
CA GLY A 16 8.30 27.24 2.04
C GLY A 16 7.34 26.19 1.50
N LEU A 17 7.94 25.22 0.80
CA LEU A 17 7.21 24.17 0.10
C LEU A 17 6.47 23.25 1.08
N LYS A 18 7.06 22.94 2.23
CA LYS A 18 6.45 22.12 3.29
C LYS A 18 5.12 22.71 3.79
N ASP A 19 5.13 23.98 4.18
CA ASP A 19 3.93 24.67 4.65
C ASP A 19 2.87 24.78 3.54
N LEU A 20 3.30 25.07 2.30
CA LEU A 20 2.41 25.11 1.15
C LEU A 20 1.72 23.75 0.88
N LEU A 21 2.45 22.64 0.94
CA LEU A 21 1.90 21.30 0.78
C LEU A 21 0.89 20.97 1.87
N ALA A 22 1.22 21.27 3.11
CA ALA A 22 0.34 21.02 4.25
C ALA A 22 -0.97 21.83 4.14
N LYS A 23 -0.90 23.11 3.80
CA LYS A 23 -2.07 23.98 3.61
C LYS A 23 -2.89 23.63 2.35
N ALA A 24 -2.28 23.03 1.33
CA ALA A 24 -2.96 22.55 0.12
C ALA A 24 -3.60 21.17 0.28
N SER A 25 -3.33 20.47 1.39
CA SER A 25 -3.85 19.12 1.64
C SER A 25 -5.36 19.16 1.89
N PRO A 26 -6.17 18.26 1.26
CA PRO A 26 -7.56 18.08 1.63
C PRO A 26 -7.71 17.85 3.13
N HIS A 27 -8.83 18.27 3.69
CA HIS A 27 -9.06 18.19 5.14
C HIS A 27 -8.86 16.79 5.70
N ARG A 28 -8.03 16.66 6.74
CA ARG A 28 -7.77 15.44 7.52
C ARG A 28 -7.66 15.78 8.99
N SER A 29 -8.25 14.93 9.82
CA SER A 29 -8.25 15.11 11.28
C SER A 29 -6.84 15.14 11.85
N GLY A 30 -5.93 14.29 11.38
CA GLY A 30 -4.53 14.27 11.83
C GLY A 30 -3.77 15.56 11.51
N ASP A 31 -3.96 16.14 10.34
CA ASP A 31 -3.31 17.40 9.97
C ASP A 31 -3.83 18.57 10.83
N VAL A 32 -5.12 18.54 11.19
CA VAL A 32 -5.71 19.51 12.14
C VAL A 32 -5.11 19.32 13.53
N LEU A 33 -5.04 18.09 14.01
CA LEU A 33 -4.44 17.75 15.32
C LEU A 33 -2.96 18.20 15.40
N ALA A 34 -2.21 18.01 14.32
CA ALA A 34 -0.81 18.43 14.22
C ALA A 34 -0.64 19.96 14.02
N GLY A 35 -1.73 20.70 13.81
CA GLY A 35 -1.69 22.15 13.59
C GLY A 35 -1.12 22.59 12.24
N VAL A 36 -1.03 21.67 11.27
CA VAL A 36 -0.46 21.94 9.93
C VAL A 36 -1.52 22.18 8.86
N ALA A 37 -2.78 21.80 9.09
CA ALA A 37 -3.88 21.99 8.17
C ALA A 37 -4.15 23.50 7.87
N ALA A 38 -4.79 23.78 6.72
CA ALA A 38 -5.33 25.10 6.44
C ALA A 38 -6.39 25.48 7.49
N ALA A 39 -6.34 26.72 8.00
CA ALA A 39 -7.28 27.19 9.00
C ALA A 39 -8.68 27.47 8.43
N THR A 40 -8.78 27.73 7.14
CA THR A 40 -10.03 27.99 6.43
C THR A 40 -10.04 27.39 5.03
N TYR A 41 -11.23 27.19 4.47
CA TYR A 41 -11.36 26.76 3.06
C TYR A 41 -10.76 27.77 2.07
N GLN A 42 -10.78 29.08 2.38
CA GLN A 42 -10.14 30.09 1.55
C GLN A 42 -8.63 29.93 1.55
N GLU A 43 -8.03 29.63 2.70
CA GLU A 43 -6.59 29.34 2.81
C GLU A 43 -6.23 28.06 2.02
N LEU A 44 -7.02 27.00 2.15
CA LEU A 44 -6.86 25.76 1.37
C LEU A 44 -6.87 26.03 -0.13
N VAL A 45 -7.88 26.78 -0.63
CA VAL A 45 -7.98 27.14 -2.05
C VAL A 45 -6.81 28.01 -2.48
N ALA A 46 -6.41 29.00 -1.67
CA ALA A 46 -5.24 29.82 -1.95
C ALA A 46 -3.95 29.00 -2.05
N ALA A 47 -3.79 28.03 -1.13
CA ALA A 47 -2.65 27.11 -1.15
C ALA A 47 -2.65 26.22 -2.40
N GLN A 48 -3.80 25.64 -2.77
CA GLN A 48 -3.92 24.81 -3.96
C GLN A 48 -3.61 25.58 -5.25
N ILE A 49 -4.08 26.83 -5.37
CA ILE A 49 -3.76 27.68 -6.51
C ILE A 49 -2.27 28.07 -6.51
N ALA A 50 -1.71 28.43 -5.34
CA ALA A 50 -0.28 28.70 -5.24
C ALA A 50 0.56 27.47 -5.63
N LEU A 51 0.19 26.28 -5.12
CA LEU A 51 0.85 25.00 -5.42
C LEU A 51 0.78 24.65 -6.90
N SER A 52 -0.36 24.93 -7.57
CA SER A 52 -0.51 24.65 -9.00
C SER A 52 0.49 25.40 -9.89
N ASN A 53 1.01 26.54 -9.40
CA ASN A 53 2.00 27.37 -10.10
C ASN A 53 3.47 27.02 -9.73
N VAL A 54 3.71 26.09 -8.80
CA VAL A 54 5.05 25.65 -8.44
C VAL A 54 5.60 24.75 -9.52
N TYR A 55 6.80 25.02 -10.00
CA TYR A 55 7.48 24.13 -10.96
C TYR A 55 7.97 22.86 -10.27
N LEU A 56 7.86 21.70 -10.94
CA LEU A 56 8.34 20.42 -10.41
C LEU A 56 9.82 20.45 -10.02
N LYS A 57 10.65 21.15 -10.77
CA LYS A 57 12.08 21.33 -10.43
C LYS A 57 12.34 21.98 -9.05
N ASN A 58 11.35 22.70 -8.49
CA ASN A 58 11.51 23.32 -7.18
C ASN A 58 11.61 22.28 -6.07
N PHE A 59 10.96 21.11 -6.24
CA PHE A 59 11.02 19.98 -5.28
C PHE A 59 12.42 19.38 -5.16
N LEU A 60 13.26 19.52 -6.17
CA LEU A 60 14.67 19.07 -6.14
C LEU A 60 15.59 20.08 -5.42
N ASN A 61 15.15 21.35 -5.29
CA ASN A 61 15.93 22.42 -4.70
C ASN A 61 15.47 22.85 -3.32
N GLU A 62 14.27 22.43 -2.90
CA GLU A 62 13.64 22.78 -1.62
C GLU A 62 13.07 21.51 -0.97
N ALA A 63 13.93 20.81 -0.23
CA ALA A 63 13.54 19.58 0.46
C ALA A 63 12.55 19.88 1.61
N ILE A 64 11.57 18.98 1.79
CA ILE A 64 10.56 19.08 2.87
C ILE A 64 11.21 18.94 4.26
N ILE A 65 12.17 18.00 4.36
CA ILE A 65 13.05 17.84 5.51
C ILE A 65 14.48 17.99 4.99
N PRO A 66 15.35 18.77 5.66
CA PRO A 66 16.73 18.97 5.16
C PRO A 66 17.50 17.66 4.97
N TYR A 67 18.30 17.59 3.92
CA TYR A 67 19.08 16.41 3.51
C TYR A 67 19.95 15.85 4.66
N GLU A 68 20.54 16.72 5.47
CA GLU A 68 21.46 16.35 6.55
C GLU A 68 20.75 15.66 7.73
N PHE A 69 19.43 15.83 7.85
CA PHE A 69 18.70 15.41 9.03
C PHE A 69 17.78 14.20 8.81
N ASP A 70 17.70 13.67 7.56
CA ASP A 70 16.71 12.64 7.25
C ASP A 70 17.20 11.70 6.14
N ASP A 71 17.33 10.41 6.46
CA ASP A 71 17.81 9.39 5.53
C ASP A 71 16.82 9.13 4.38
N VAL A 72 15.53 9.34 4.61
CA VAL A 72 14.51 9.24 3.55
C VAL A 72 14.69 10.37 2.54
N THR A 73 14.98 11.60 3.00
CA THR A 73 15.31 12.73 2.09
C THR A 73 16.56 12.42 1.28
N ARG A 74 17.63 11.89 1.92
CA ARG A 74 18.83 11.46 1.21
C ARG A 74 18.49 10.45 0.13
N LEU A 75 17.74 9.42 0.47
CA LEU A 75 17.32 8.39 -0.48
C LEU A 75 16.52 8.99 -1.66
N ILE A 76 15.58 9.89 -1.42
CA ILE A 76 14.77 10.53 -2.46
C ILE A 76 15.64 11.31 -3.44
N ILE A 77 16.60 12.12 -2.93
CA ILE A 77 17.45 12.96 -3.75
C ILE A 77 18.50 12.12 -4.50
N ASP A 78 19.14 11.18 -3.82
CA ASP A 78 20.26 10.40 -4.39
C ASP A 78 19.78 9.35 -5.42
N SER A 79 18.53 8.88 -5.31
CA SER A 79 17.94 7.92 -6.25
C SER A 79 17.13 8.56 -7.39
N HIS A 80 17.07 9.90 -7.46
CA HIS A 80 16.30 10.60 -8.48
C HIS A 80 16.89 10.44 -9.87
N ASP A 81 16.08 10.01 -10.84
CA ASP A 81 16.48 9.86 -12.23
C ASP A 81 16.22 11.16 -13.02
N ALA A 82 17.30 11.93 -13.24
CA ALA A 82 17.24 13.19 -13.96
C ALA A 82 16.86 13.01 -15.45
N GLN A 83 17.16 11.86 -16.06
CA GLN A 83 16.79 11.59 -17.45
C GLN A 83 15.28 11.34 -17.56
N ALA A 84 14.72 10.49 -16.72
CA ALA A 84 13.29 10.26 -16.63
C ALA A 84 12.54 11.55 -16.28
N PHE A 85 13.09 12.39 -15.39
CA PHE A 85 12.53 13.69 -15.03
C PHE A 85 12.52 14.69 -16.20
N GLY A 86 13.46 14.61 -17.14
CA GLY A 86 13.62 15.55 -18.26
C GLY A 86 12.33 15.81 -19.04
N MET A 87 11.48 14.78 -19.22
CA MET A 87 10.22 14.86 -19.93
C MET A 87 9.19 15.81 -19.26
N ILE A 88 9.20 15.92 -17.94
CA ILE A 88 8.22 16.67 -17.12
C ILE A 88 8.84 17.88 -16.39
N SER A 89 10.15 18.07 -16.47
CA SER A 89 10.90 19.07 -15.69
C SER A 89 10.44 20.53 -15.90
N HIS A 90 9.86 20.82 -17.05
CA HIS A 90 9.37 22.15 -17.42
C HIS A 90 7.95 22.44 -16.91
N LEU A 91 7.24 21.42 -16.37
CA LEU A 91 5.86 21.56 -15.92
C LEU A 91 5.79 22.17 -14.52
N THR A 92 4.70 22.89 -14.26
CA THR A 92 4.23 23.19 -12.91
C THR A 92 3.43 22.01 -12.37
N VAL A 93 3.12 22.00 -11.07
CA VAL A 93 2.25 20.95 -10.47
C VAL A 93 0.88 20.91 -11.16
N GLY A 94 0.29 22.07 -11.46
CA GLY A 94 -0.96 22.14 -12.23
C GLY A 94 -0.81 21.62 -13.66
N GLY A 95 0.28 22.03 -14.33
CA GLY A 95 0.62 21.51 -15.67
C GLY A 95 0.87 20.00 -15.67
N PHE A 96 1.48 19.46 -14.61
CA PHE A 96 1.69 18.02 -14.46
C PHE A 96 0.38 17.26 -14.24
N ARG A 97 -0.55 17.79 -13.42
CA ARG A 97 -1.91 17.25 -13.32
C ARG A 97 -2.58 17.14 -14.69
N ASP A 98 -2.58 18.24 -15.45
CA ASP A 98 -3.25 18.29 -16.75
C ASP A 98 -2.58 17.34 -17.77
N TRP A 99 -1.25 17.23 -17.71
CA TRP A 99 -0.49 16.29 -18.53
C TRP A 99 -0.80 14.83 -18.19
N LEU A 100 -0.87 14.46 -16.90
CA LEU A 100 -1.22 13.10 -16.45
C LEU A 100 -2.62 12.66 -16.91
N LEU A 101 -3.55 13.60 -17.04
CA LEU A 101 -4.94 13.34 -17.46
C LEU A 101 -5.11 13.16 -18.97
N ARG A 102 -4.09 13.44 -19.77
CA ARG A 102 -4.17 13.30 -21.24
C ARG A 102 -4.30 11.82 -21.64
N ASP A 103 -5.01 11.57 -22.73
CA ASP A 103 -5.21 10.22 -23.27
C ASP A 103 -3.94 9.62 -23.88
N ASP A 104 -3.04 10.46 -24.42
CA ASP A 104 -1.74 10.03 -24.96
C ASP A 104 -0.66 9.76 -23.90
N VAL A 105 -0.94 10.04 -22.63
CA VAL A 105 -0.10 9.64 -21.49
C VAL A 105 -0.56 8.27 -21.01
N ASP A 106 0.03 7.25 -21.60
CA ASP A 106 -0.31 5.85 -21.38
C ASP A 106 0.60 5.15 -20.34
N GLU A 107 0.40 3.85 -20.17
CA GLU A 107 1.19 2.99 -19.28
C GLU A 107 2.69 3.07 -19.53
N VAL A 108 3.11 3.14 -20.82
CA VAL A 108 4.53 3.12 -21.19
C VAL A 108 5.19 4.43 -20.78
N VAL A 109 4.52 5.55 -21.05
CA VAL A 109 4.99 6.89 -20.67
C VAL A 109 5.06 7.03 -19.15
N LEU A 110 4.03 6.59 -18.43
CA LEU A 110 4.00 6.66 -16.95
C LEU A 110 5.10 5.81 -16.31
N ARG A 111 5.34 4.62 -16.83
CA ARG A 111 6.46 3.76 -16.37
C ARG A 111 7.82 4.43 -16.61
N HIS A 112 7.99 5.11 -17.72
CA HIS A 112 9.25 5.80 -18.06
C HIS A 112 9.55 6.94 -17.08
N ILE A 113 8.55 7.74 -16.68
CA ILE A 113 8.75 8.87 -15.78
C ILE A 113 8.79 8.48 -14.29
N ALA A 114 8.40 7.28 -13.91
CA ALA A 114 8.20 6.88 -12.51
C ALA A 114 9.42 7.17 -11.62
N LEU A 115 10.64 6.91 -12.09
CA LEU A 115 11.89 7.19 -11.35
C LEU A 115 12.29 8.68 -11.36
N GLY A 116 11.73 9.48 -12.27
CA GLY A 116 11.90 10.93 -12.33
C GLY A 116 10.91 11.71 -11.46
N VAL A 117 9.84 11.07 -10.97
CA VAL A 117 8.87 11.68 -10.04
C VAL A 117 9.34 11.42 -8.61
N THR A 118 9.52 12.49 -7.81
CA THR A 118 9.75 12.32 -6.37
C THR A 118 8.43 12.07 -5.64
N PRO A 119 8.46 11.44 -4.45
CA PRO A 119 7.27 11.27 -3.63
C PRO A 119 6.52 12.56 -3.34
N GLU A 120 7.25 13.64 -3.10
CA GLU A 120 6.68 14.97 -2.82
C GLU A 120 6.00 15.57 -4.07
N MET A 121 6.51 15.30 -5.27
CA MET A 121 5.83 15.68 -6.53
C MET A 121 4.53 14.92 -6.71
N ALA A 122 4.51 13.60 -6.40
CA ALA A 122 3.30 12.78 -6.44
C ALA A 122 2.28 13.27 -5.40
N ALA A 123 2.72 13.55 -4.17
CA ALA A 123 1.88 14.15 -3.13
C ALA A 123 1.32 15.50 -3.54
N ALA A 124 2.13 16.37 -4.13
CA ALA A 124 1.71 17.69 -4.58
C ALA A 124 0.62 17.63 -5.65
N VAL A 125 0.79 16.81 -6.66
CA VAL A 125 -0.19 16.71 -7.75
C VAL A 125 -1.49 16.06 -7.29
N SER A 126 -1.44 15.07 -6.37
CA SER A 126 -2.64 14.42 -5.82
C SER A 126 -3.56 15.42 -5.10
N LYS A 127 -3.00 16.43 -4.39
CA LYS A 127 -3.75 17.48 -3.69
C LYS A 127 -4.57 18.38 -4.63
N LEU A 128 -4.20 18.44 -5.92
CA LEU A 128 -4.92 19.20 -6.94
C LEU A 128 -5.92 18.34 -7.74
N MET A 129 -5.99 17.04 -7.47
CA MET A 129 -6.84 16.09 -8.19
C MET A 129 -8.12 15.79 -7.41
N ARG A 130 -9.22 15.60 -8.14
CA ARG A 130 -10.46 15.01 -7.60
C ARG A 130 -10.29 13.48 -7.53
N ASN A 131 -11.18 12.80 -6.80
CA ASN A 131 -11.16 11.34 -6.74
C ASN A 131 -11.20 10.70 -8.14
N GLN A 132 -12.02 11.23 -9.06
CA GLN A 132 -12.08 10.76 -10.44
C GLN A 132 -10.74 10.88 -11.18
N ASP A 133 -10.01 11.97 -10.94
CA ASP A 133 -8.72 12.22 -11.59
C ASP A 133 -7.65 11.24 -11.05
N LEU A 134 -7.65 11.00 -9.74
CA LEU A 134 -6.78 9.99 -9.09
C LEU A 134 -7.03 8.59 -9.68
N ILE A 135 -8.30 8.18 -9.77
CA ILE A 135 -8.71 6.89 -10.34
C ILE A 135 -8.30 6.78 -11.81
N ALA A 136 -8.59 7.82 -12.62
CA ALA A 136 -8.28 7.81 -14.04
C ALA A 136 -6.78 7.64 -14.32
N VAL A 137 -5.92 8.33 -13.56
CA VAL A 137 -4.46 8.21 -13.74
C VAL A 137 -3.94 6.88 -13.17
N ALA A 138 -4.36 6.50 -11.95
CA ALA A 138 -3.91 5.25 -11.32
C ALA A 138 -4.24 4.02 -12.19
N SER A 139 -5.41 4.01 -12.85
CA SER A 139 -5.82 2.91 -13.74
C SER A 139 -4.91 2.72 -14.97
N LYS A 140 -4.18 3.77 -15.37
CA LYS A 140 -3.16 3.68 -16.42
C LYS A 140 -1.82 3.14 -15.91
N CYS A 141 -1.51 3.27 -14.60
CA CYS A 141 -0.25 2.82 -14.02
C CYS A 141 -0.25 1.32 -13.81
N ARG A 142 0.55 0.59 -14.58
CA ARG A 142 0.68 -0.87 -14.48
C ARG A 142 1.98 -1.23 -13.78
N VAL A 143 1.86 -1.97 -12.66
CA VAL A 143 3.03 -2.50 -11.95
C VAL A 143 2.85 -4.00 -11.78
N ILE A 144 3.77 -4.77 -12.35
CA ILE A 144 3.73 -6.23 -12.35
C ILE A 144 4.91 -6.74 -11.53
N THR A 145 4.64 -7.58 -10.55
CA THR A 145 5.64 -8.20 -9.68
C THR A 145 5.48 -9.72 -9.68
N ARG A 146 6.55 -10.45 -9.33
CA ARG A 146 6.60 -11.91 -9.40
C ARG A 146 7.40 -12.50 -8.26
N PHE A 147 6.89 -13.58 -7.69
CA PHE A 147 7.62 -14.45 -6.77
C PHE A 147 7.26 -15.91 -7.02
N ARG A 148 6.11 -16.43 -6.51
CA ARG A 148 5.56 -17.74 -6.90
C ARG A 148 4.42 -17.63 -7.92
N ASN A 149 3.82 -16.47 -7.99
CA ASN A 149 2.82 -16.10 -8.98
C ASN A 149 3.04 -14.67 -9.48
N THR A 150 2.21 -14.24 -10.44
CA THR A 150 2.31 -12.94 -11.08
C THR A 150 1.18 -12.03 -10.61
N ILE A 151 1.54 -10.90 -9.98
CA ILE A 151 0.60 -9.91 -9.43
C ILE A 151 0.57 -8.67 -10.33
N GLY A 152 -0.59 -8.00 -10.45
CA GLY A 152 -0.74 -6.70 -11.10
C GLY A 152 -0.92 -6.73 -12.62
N LEU A 153 -1.21 -7.89 -13.22
CA LEU A 153 -1.57 -8.00 -14.63
C LEU A 153 -2.89 -7.29 -14.94
N LYS A 154 -3.03 -6.82 -16.17
CA LYS A 154 -4.28 -6.23 -16.64
C LYS A 154 -5.42 -7.26 -16.58
N GLY A 155 -6.57 -6.85 -16.01
CA GLY A 155 -7.72 -7.73 -15.84
C GLY A 155 -7.60 -8.70 -14.66
N HIS A 156 -6.61 -8.49 -13.77
CA HIS A 156 -6.43 -9.29 -12.56
C HIS A 156 -6.56 -8.43 -11.31
N PHE A 157 -7.03 -9.06 -10.24
CA PHE A 157 -7.21 -8.43 -8.93
C PHE A 157 -6.96 -9.49 -7.86
N SER A 158 -5.94 -9.30 -7.05
CA SER A 158 -5.49 -10.29 -6.09
C SER A 158 -5.96 -9.99 -4.66
N THR A 159 -5.78 -10.95 -3.76
CA THR A 159 -6.12 -10.82 -2.34
C THR A 159 -4.97 -11.29 -1.46
N ARG A 160 -4.72 -10.59 -0.36
CA ARG A 160 -3.99 -11.13 0.77
C ARG A 160 -4.97 -11.91 1.65
N LEU A 161 -4.78 -13.22 1.79
CA LEU A 161 -5.52 -14.03 2.75
C LEU A 161 -4.91 -13.79 4.14
N GLN A 162 -5.70 -13.30 5.09
CA GLN A 162 -5.29 -12.96 6.45
C GLN A 162 -5.99 -13.88 7.46
N PRO A 163 -5.40 -15.06 7.75
CA PRO A 163 -6.01 -16.06 8.62
C PRO A 163 -5.58 -15.87 10.09
N ASN A 164 -5.67 -14.64 10.59
CA ASN A 164 -5.24 -14.31 11.94
C ASN A 164 -6.02 -15.09 13.00
N HIS A 165 -5.34 -15.45 14.10
CA HIS A 165 -5.97 -16.12 15.24
C HIS A 165 -5.46 -15.52 16.55
N PRO A 166 -6.33 -15.20 17.52
CA PRO A 166 -5.94 -14.45 18.73
C PRO A 166 -4.99 -15.21 19.68
N THR A 167 -4.77 -16.50 19.45
CA THR A 167 -3.83 -17.34 20.22
C THR A 167 -2.83 -18.09 19.34
N ASP A 168 -2.68 -17.71 18.07
CA ASP A 168 -1.82 -18.41 17.09
C ASP A 168 -2.11 -19.93 16.98
N ASP A 169 -3.36 -20.36 17.21
CA ASP A 169 -3.73 -21.77 17.12
C ASP A 169 -3.61 -22.30 15.68
N ALA A 170 -2.73 -23.27 15.49
CA ALA A 170 -2.42 -23.83 14.18
C ALA A 170 -3.64 -24.44 13.46
N ARG A 171 -4.60 -25.01 14.19
CA ARG A 171 -5.81 -25.62 13.61
C ARG A 171 -6.78 -24.53 13.15
N GLY A 172 -6.97 -23.48 13.97
CA GLY A 172 -7.79 -22.32 13.60
C GLY A 172 -7.25 -21.60 12.38
N ILE A 173 -5.93 -21.34 12.35
CA ILE A 173 -5.24 -20.74 11.22
C ILE A 173 -5.37 -21.61 9.96
N THR A 174 -5.14 -22.93 10.07
CA THR A 174 -5.31 -23.86 8.94
C THR A 174 -6.73 -23.84 8.40
N ALA A 175 -7.73 -23.87 9.28
CA ALA A 175 -9.14 -23.81 8.86
C ALA A 175 -9.45 -22.51 8.10
N SER A 176 -8.98 -21.37 8.61
CA SER A 176 -9.15 -20.07 7.95
C SER A 176 -8.42 -19.99 6.60
N ILE A 177 -7.21 -20.55 6.49
CA ILE A 177 -6.48 -20.64 5.21
C ILE A 177 -7.30 -21.44 4.20
N ILE A 178 -7.76 -22.64 4.57
CA ILE A 178 -8.51 -23.51 3.66
C ILE A 178 -9.83 -22.85 3.25
N ASP A 179 -10.54 -22.21 4.19
CA ASP A 179 -11.77 -21.49 3.86
C ASP A 179 -11.53 -20.36 2.86
N GLY A 180 -10.53 -19.51 3.10
CA GLY A 180 -10.17 -18.44 2.15
C GLY A 180 -9.77 -18.95 0.77
N LEU A 181 -8.98 -20.02 0.68
CA LEU A 181 -8.61 -20.65 -0.58
C LEU A 181 -9.84 -21.17 -1.35
N LEU A 182 -10.82 -21.74 -0.64
CA LEU A 182 -12.08 -22.22 -1.23
C LEU A 182 -12.97 -21.08 -1.75
N TYR A 183 -12.75 -19.84 -1.28
CA TYR A 183 -13.35 -18.63 -1.86
C TYR A 183 -12.50 -17.99 -2.96
N GLY A 184 -11.38 -18.62 -3.35
CA GLY A 184 -10.46 -18.06 -4.34
C GLY A 184 -9.69 -16.84 -3.85
N SER A 185 -9.48 -16.74 -2.52
CA SER A 185 -8.66 -15.70 -1.89
C SER A 185 -7.27 -16.22 -1.55
N GLY A 186 -6.26 -15.33 -1.55
CA GLY A 186 -4.89 -15.63 -1.12
C GLY A 186 -3.84 -15.56 -2.21
N ASP A 187 -4.21 -15.18 -3.41
CA ASP A 187 -3.29 -15.13 -4.56
C ASP A 187 -2.23 -14.01 -4.47
N ALA A 188 -2.45 -12.94 -3.68
CA ALA A 188 -1.37 -12.00 -3.41
C ALA A 188 -0.37 -12.60 -2.40
N VAL A 189 -0.85 -13.08 -1.27
CA VAL A 189 -0.06 -13.72 -0.22
C VAL A 189 -0.97 -14.37 0.82
N ILE A 190 -0.53 -15.46 1.43
CA ILE A 190 -1.08 -15.93 2.71
C ILE A 190 -0.28 -15.23 3.80
N GLY A 191 -0.87 -14.20 4.42
CA GLY A 191 -0.19 -13.28 5.35
C GLY A 191 -0.78 -13.36 6.75
N ILE A 192 0.01 -13.81 7.73
CA ILE A 192 -0.40 -13.98 9.13
C ILE A 192 0.21 -12.86 9.97
N ASN A 193 -0.63 -12.11 10.68
CA ASN A 193 -0.17 -11.28 11.80
C ASN A 193 -0.15 -12.16 13.05
N PRO A 194 1.03 -12.47 13.61
CA PRO A 194 1.10 -13.30 14.81
C PRO A 194 0.55 -12.55 16.02
N ALA A 195 -0.15 -13.23 16.91
CA ALA A 195 -0.65 -12.65 18.16
C ALA A 195 0.49 -12.31 19.13
N THR A 196 1.65 -12.94 18.97
CA THR A 196 2.85 -12.70 19.77
C THR A 196 4.08 -12.51 18.88
N ASP A 197 4.95 -11.57 19.25
CA ASP A 197 6.24 -11.34 18.56
C ASP A 197 7.33 -12.31 19.08
N SER A 198 7.01 -13.61 19.09
CA SER A 198 7.91 -14.67 19.53
C SER A 198 8.59 -15.33 18.32
N PRO A 199 9.94 -15.40 18.25
CA PRO A 199 10.64 -16.09 17.17
C PRO A 199 10.20 -17.56 17.03
N ALA A 200 9.93 -18.25 18.14
CA ALA A 200 9.48 -19.64 18.12
C ALA A 200 8.07 -19.79 17.51
N VAL A 201 7.14 -18.91 17.88
CA VAL A 201 5.78 -18.90 17.31
C VAL A 201 5.86 -18.56 15.82
N THR A 202 6.62 -17.53 15.44
CA THR A 202 6.82 -17.16 14.05
C THR A 202 7.40 -18.30 13.22
N ALA A 203 8.40 -19.01 13.72
CA ALA A 203 8.97 -20.18 13.05
C ALA A 203 7.91 -21.28 12.83
N ASN A 204 7.08 -21.55 13.84
CA ASN A 204 6.01 -22.53 13.74
C ASN A 204 4.96 -22.14 12.69
N LEU A 205 4.58 -20.86 12.63
CA LEU A 205 3.63 -20.34 11.63
C LEU A 205 4.21 -20.41 10.21
N LEU A 206 5.49 -20.06 10.02
CA LEU A 206 6.17 -20.18 8.73
C LEU A 206 6.20 -21.64 8.24
N ASN A 207 6.55 -22.57 9.12
CA ASN A 207 6.55 -24.00 8.80
C ASN A 207 5.14 -24.50 8.49
N LEU A 208 4.14 -24.13 9.29
CA LEU A 208 2.74 -24.51 9.06
C LEU A 208 2.27 -24.10 7.65
N VAL A 209 2.50 -22.83 7.25
CA VAL A 209 2.05 -22.36 5.94
C VAL A 209 2.86 -23.02 4.82
N ASP A 210 4.17 -23.26 5.01
CA ASP A 210 5.00 -23.92 4.01
C ASP A 210 4.60 -25.39 3.83
N GLU A 211 4.25 -26.11 4.90
CA GLU A 211 3.72 -27.48 4.84
C GLU A 211 2.37 -27.53 4.11
N LEU A 212 1.45 -26.62 4.40
CA LEU A 212 0.17 -26.52 3.68
C LEU A 212 0.38 -26.23 2.19
N ARG A 213 1.25 -25.26 1.89
CA ARG A 213 1.59 -24.90 0.52
C ARG A 213 2.15 -26.09 -0.27
N GLN A 214 3.08 -26.85 0.32
CA GLN A 214 3.66 -28.03 -0.31
C GLN A 214 2.62 -29.16 -0.46
N ARG A 215 1.85 -29.43 0.59
CA ARG A 215 0.85 -30.50 0.62
C ARG A 215 -0.23 -30.34 -0.46
N PHE A 216 -0.67 -29.11 -0.70
CA PHE A 216 -1.75 -28.81 -1.65
C PHE A 216 -1.24 -28.20 -2.96
N ASP A 217 0.08 -28.14 -3.16
CA ASP A 217 0.71 -27.58 -4.36
C ASP A 217 0.23 -26.14 -4.66
N ILE A 218 0.10 -25.31 -3.61
CA ILE A 218 -0.44 -23.94 -3.72
C ILE A 218 0.61 -23.02 -4.33
N PRO A 219 0.35 -22.38 -5.49
CA PRO A 219 1.32 -21.53 -6.18
C PRO A 219 1.34 -20.10 -5.63
N VAL A 220 1.39 -19.96 -4.31
CA VAL A 220 1.32 -18.65 -3.62
C VAL A 220 2.44 -18.55 -2.60
N GLN A 221 2.92 -17.35 -2.36
CA GLN A 221 3.88 -17.01 -1.32
C GLN A 221 3.21 -16.84 0.03
N SER A 222 3.99 -17.05 1.10
CA SER A 222 3.60 -16.82 2.49
C SER A 222 4.37 -15.68 3.12
N CYS A 223 3.77 -15.09 4.16
CA CYS A 223 4.43 -14.10 5.01
C CYS A 223 3.90 -14.19 6.44
N VAL A 224 4.77 -14.20 7.43
CA VAL A 224 4.40 -13.90 8.83
C VAL A 224 4.86 -12.48 9.12
N LEU A 225 3.91 -11.62 9.47
CA LEU A 225 4.12 -10.17 9.59
C LEU A 225 4.67 -9.82 10.97
N ASN A 226 5.94 -10.07 11.17
CA ASN A 226 6.68 -9.73 12.37
C ASN A 226 7.80 -8.74 12.06
N HIS A 227 8.47 -8.24 13.07
CA HIS A 227 9.56 -7.29 12.90
C HIS A 227 10.70 -7.88 12.06
N VAL A 228 11.26 -7.08 11.16
CA VAL A 228 12.29 -7.49 10.19
C VAL A 228 13.51 -8.15 10.85
N THR A 229 13.93 -7.68 12.03
CA THR A 229 15.09 -8.28 12.76
C THR A 229 14.81 -9.70 13.24
N THR A 230 13.58 -10.00 13.66
CA THR A 230 13.15 -11.37 13.97
C THR A 230 13.19 -12.23 12.71
N THR A 231 12.72 -11.71 11.57
CA THR A 231 12.76 -12.43 10.30
C THR A 231 14.18 -12.74 9.85
N ILE A 232 15.14 -11.81 9.99
CA ILE A 232 16.56 -12.05 9.67
C ILE A 232 17.10 -13.23 10.47
N GLY A 233 16.92 -13.22 11.81
CA GLY A 233 17.36 -14.32 12.66
C GLY A 233 16.70 -15.67 12.33
N LEU A 234 15.45 -15.66 11.87
CA LEU A 234 14.76 -16.89 11.43
C LEU A 234 15.32 -17.39 10.09
N MET A 235 15.63 -16.52 9.14
CA MET A 235 16.27 -16.89 7.86
C MET A 235 17.65 -17.51 8.09
N GLU A 236 18.46 -16.95 8.99
CA GLU A 236 19.78 -17.50 9.38
C GLU A 236 19.66 -18.91 9.97
N ASN A 237 18.56 -19.23 10.63
CA ASN A 237 18.26 -20.55 11.18
C ASN A 237 17.49 -21.46 10.20
N GLY A 238 17.38 -21.10 8.93
CA GLY A 238 16.81 -21.93 7.87
C GLY A 238 15.28 -21.97 7.84
N ALA A 239 14.58 -21.01 8.46
CA ALA A 239 13.12 -20.93 8.37
C ALA A 239 12.65 -20.66 6.93
N PRO A 240 11.49 -21.21 6.50
CA PRO A 240 11.00 -21.10 5.14
C PRO A 240 10.33 -19.74 4.86
N VAL A 241 11.09 -18.64 4.93
CA VAL A 241 10.59 -17.29 4.65
C VAL A 241 10.45 -17.08 3.15
N ASP A 242 9.25 -16.83 2.66
CA ASP A 242 9.02 -16.42 1.26
C ASP A 242 9.14 -14.90 1.12
N LEU A 243 8.38 -14.13 1.89
CA LEU A 243 8.44 -12.67 1.88
C LEU A 243 8.90 -12.14 3.24
N CYS A 244 9.80 -11.16 3.19
CA CYS A 244 10.21 -10.40 4.35
C CYS A 244 9.32 -9.17 4.49
N PHE A 245 8.67 -9.03 5.64
CA PHE A 245 7.75 -7.94 5.96
C PHE A 245 8.42 -6.83 6.75
N GLN A 246 8.00 -5.59 6.51
CA GLN A 246 8.25 -4.47 7.42
C GLN A 246 7.29 -3.31 7.18
N SER A 247 6.80 -2.69 8.26
CA SER A 247 6.16 -1.38 8.21
C SER A 247 7.21 -0.28 8.05
N ILE A 248 6.96 0.66 7.15
CA ILE A 248 7.88 1.76 6.83
C ILE A 248 7.20 3.11 6.92
N GLY A 249 7.95 4.15 7.25
CA GLY A 249 7.46 5.52 7.36
C GLY A 249 8.23 6.50 6.48
N GLY A 250 7.65 7.67 6.24
CA GLY A 250 8.20 8.69 5.34
C GLY A 250 9.27 9.60 5.95
N THR A 251 9.75 9.31 7.16
CA THR A 251 10.85 10.04 7.80
C THR A 251 11.76 9.10 8.57
N GLU A 252 13.03 9.46 8.70
CA GLU A 252 14.00 8.71 9.50
C GLU A 252 13.52 8.48 10.94
N LEU A 253 12.91 9.50 11.56
CA LEU A 253 12.40 9.39 12.93
C LEU A 253 11.23 8.41 13.04
N THR A 254 10.34 8.37 12.05
CA THR A 254 9.26 7.37 12.02
C THR A 254 9.83 5.96 11.93
N ASN A 255 10.79 5.74 11.05
CA ASN A 255 11.46 4.44 10.92
C ASN A 255 12.23 4.03 12.19
N LYS A 256 12.88 4.98 12.84
CA LYS A 256 13.50 4.75 14.16
C LYS A 256 12.48 4.35 15.23
N SER A 257 11.27 4.93 15.22
CA SER A 257 10.21 4.53 16.15
C SER A 257 9.71 3.11 15.90
N PHE A 258 9.83 2.60 14.66
CA PHE A 258 9.58 1.21 14.30
C PHE A 258 10.77 0.29 14.57
N GLY A 259 11.87 0.79 15.12
CA GLY A 259 13.08 0.01 15.40
C GLY A 259 13.92 -0.31 14.16
N ILE A 260 13.75 0.42 13.06
CA ILE A 260 14.41 0.15 11.77
C ILE A 260 15.16 1.38 11.23
N ASN A 261 16.00 1.10 10.25
CA ASN A 261 16.59 2.05 9.31
C ASN A 261 16.76 1.37 7.95
N ILE A 262 17.14 2.13 6.94
CA ILE A 262 17.28 1.62 5.56
C ILE A 262 18.29 0.46 5.49
N LYS A 263 19.37 0.48 6.30
CA LYS A 263 20.39 -0.57 6.31
C LYS A 263 19.87 -1.90 6.83
N ILE A 264 19.07 -1.89 7.90
CA ILE A 264 18.43 -3.11 8.43
C ILE A 264 17.49 -3.74 7.38
N ILE A 265 16.74 -2.92 6.64
CA ILE A 265 15.88 -3.41 5.55
C ILE A 265 16.73 -4.00 4.42
N GLU A 266 17.89 -3.39 4.11
CA GLU A 266 18.83 -3.88 3.11
C GLU A 266 19.42 -5.26 3.49
N GLU A 267 19.83 -5.44 4.74
CA GLU A 267 20.27 -6.73 5.28
C GLU A 267 19.18 -7.82 5.14
N ALA A 268 17.94 -7.47 5.47
CA ALA A 268 16.80 -8.38 5.32
C ALA A 268 16.50 -8.73 3.86
N TYR A 269 16.57 -7.75 2.97
CA TYR A 269 16.36 -7.94 1.55
C TYR A 269 17.41 -8.89 0.95
N GLU A 270 18.70 -8.69 1.28
CA GLU A 270 19.78 -9.56 0.83
C GLU A 270 19.64 -10.98 1.38
N ALA A 271 19.30 -11.12 2.66
CA ALA A 271 19.06 -12.43 3.28
C ALA A 271 17.89 -13.16 2.63
N ALA A 272 16.78 -12.47 2.36
CA ALA A 272 15.61 -13.06 1.70
C ALA A 272 15.91 -13.48 0.24
N LEU A 273 16.67 -12.68 -0.50
CA LEU A 273 17.13 -13.05 -1.85
C LEU A 273 18.01 -14.31 -1.83
N ALA A 274 18.90 -14.42 -0.84
CA ALA A 274 19.82 -15.56 -0.72
C ALA A 274 19.09 -16.90 -0.48
N LEU A 275 17.89 -16.89 0.10
CA LEU A 275 17.06 -18.09 0.25
C LEU A 275 16.57 -18.67 -1.09
N ASN A 276 16.50 -17.86 -2.14
CA ASN A 276 16.12 -18.25 -3.50
C ASN A 276 14.82 -19.09 -3.56
N ARG A 277 13.78 -18.69 -2.83
CA ARG A 277 12.52 -19.44 -2.70
C ARG A 277 11.49 -19.09 -3.77
N GLY A 278 11.68 -18.02 -4.54
CA GLY A 278 10.81 -17.64 -5.65
C GLY A 278 10.88 -18.67 -6.79
N THR A 279 9.74 -18.94 -7.43
CA THR A 279 9.66 -19.92 -8.56
C THR A 279 9.64 -19.24 -9.93
N ILE A 280 9.11 -18.00 -10.01
CA ILE A 280 9.00 -17.25 -11.28
C ILE A 280 9.52 -15.81 -11.15
N GLY A 281 9.98 -15.38 -9.99
CA GLY A 281 10.52 -14.05 -9.73
C GLY A 281 11.23 -13.96 -8.40
N GLN A 282 11.76 -12.77 -8.11
CA GLN A 282 12.59 -12.49 -6.94
C GLN A 282 12.15 -11.23 -6.17
N ASN A 283 10.88 -10.85 -6.25
CA ASN A 283 10.34 -9.76 -5.43
C ASN A 283 10.06 -10.31 -4.02
N VAL A 284 11.01 -10.13 -3.09
CA VAL A 284 11.02 -10.80 -1.76
C VAL A 284 10.47 -9.94 -0.62
N MET A 285 10.18 -8.64 -0.88
CA MET A 285 9.75 -7.73 0.17
C MET A 285 8.23 -7.49 0.13
N TYR A 286 7.67 -7.32 1.32
CA TYR A 286 6.31 -6.85 1.55
C TYR A 286 6.37 -5.66 2.53
N PHE A 287 5.95 -4.48 2.08
CA PHE A 287 5.91 -3.29 2.92
C PHE A 287 4.47 -2.88 3.26
N GLU A 288 4.28 -2.42 4.49
CA GLU A 288 3.08 -1.72 4.90
C GLU A 288 3.38 -0.27 5.27
N THR A 289 2.43 0.60 4.95
CA THR A 289 2.44 2.02 5.26
C THR A 289 1.07 2.43 5.78
N GLY A 290 0.90 3.66 6.24
CA GLY A 290 -0.42 4.15 6.64
C GLY A 290 -0.36 5.63 7.02
N GLN A 291 -1.35 6.38 6.55
CA GLN A 291 -1.48 7.77 6.93
C GLN A 291 -1.67 7.91 8.45
N GLY A 292 -0.99 8.89 9.04
CA GLY A 292 -0.96 9.07 10.48
C GLY A 292 0.28 8.50 11.17
N SER A 293 1.01 7.55 10.57
CA SER A 293 2.19 6.92 11.19
C SER A 293 3.25 7.92 11.64
N ALA A 294 3.61 8.90 10.80
CA ALA A 294 4.59 9.91 11.15
C ALA A 294 4.09 10.87 12.23
N LEU A 295 2.78 11.18 12.23
CA LEU A 295 2.16 12.03 13.23
C LEU A 295 2.07 11.33 14.59
N SER A 296 1.65 10.07 14.63
CA SER A 296 1.56 9.27 15.86
C SER A 296 2.92 9.10 16.55
N ALA A 297 3.99 9.05 15.76
CA ALA A 297 5.37 9.00 16.24
C ALA A 297 5.95 10.38 16.61
N ASN A 298 5.19 11.49 16.46
CA ASN A 298 5.71 12.87 16.56
C ASN A 298 6.93 13.11 15.65
N ALA A 299 6.93 12.51 14.46
CA ALA A 299 8.08 12.43 13.56
C ALA A 299 7.82 13.06 12.18
N ASN A 300 6.74 13.84 12.03
CA ASN A 300 6.33 14.42 10.75
C ASN A 300 7.10 15.69 10.36
N HIS A 301 7.92 16.26 11.24
CA HIS A 301 8.69 17.50 11.02
C HIS A 301 7.86 18.68 10.50
N GLY A 302 6.57 18.74 10.84
CA GLY A 302 5.63 19.77 10.38
C GLY A 302 5.13 19.57 8.93
N ALA A 303 5.37 18.41 8.34
CA ALA A 303 4.73 18.00 7.09
C ALA A 303 3.35 17.40 7.36
N ASP A 304 2.47 17.45 6.38
CA ASP A 304 1.15 16.79 6.44
C ASP A 304 1.26 15.27 6.28
N GLN A 305 0.26 14.55 6.79
CA GLN A 305 0.29 13.09 6.83
C GLN A 305 0.33 12.45 5.44
N GLN A 306 -0.34 13.02 4.43
CA GLN A 306 -0.33 12.47 3.07
C GLN A 306 1.05 12.65 2.40
N THR A 307 1.74 13.78 2.63
CA THR A 307 3.11 13.96 2.15
C THR A 307 4.07 12.99 2.85
N CYS A 308 3.91 12.76 4.16
CA CYS A 308 4.70 11.76 4.89
C CYS A 308 4.45 10.35 4.35
N GLU A 309 3.19 10.00 4.06
CA GLU A 309 2.84 8.70 3.47
C GLU A 309 3.52 8.48 2.12
N ALA A 310 3.39 9.44 1.20
CA ALA A 310 4.05 9.33 -0.10
C ALA A 310 5.57 9.18 0.02
N ARG A 311 6.22 9.83 1.00
CA ARG A 311 7.66 9.72 1.24
C ARG A 311 8.10 8.32 1.65
N ALA A 312 7.26 7.54 2.36
CA ALA A 312 7.55 6.15 2.68
C ALA A 312 7.75 5.29 1.43
N TYR A 313 7.10 5.64 0.33
CA TYR A 313 7.21 4.94 -0.95
C TYR A 313 8.62 5.04 -1.58
N ALA A 314 9.46 6.00 -1.18
CA ALA A 314 10.87 6.02 -1.60
C ALA A 314 11.63 4.80 -1.08
N ILE A 315 11.37 4.39 0.16
CA ILE A 315 11.98 3.19 0.75
C ILE A 315 11.48 1.94 0.00
N ALA A 316 10.16 1.82 -0.17
CA ALA A 316 9.59 0.68 -0.89
C ALA A 316 10.20 0.55 -2.30
N ARG A 317 10.31 1.66 -3.04
CA ARG A 317 10.85 1.68 -4.41
C ARG A 317 12.30 1.18 -4.49
N LYS A 318 13.13 1.45 -3.47
CA LYS A 318 14.52 0.99 -3.41
C LYS A 318 14.63 -0.54 -3.49
N PHE A 319 13.69 -1.27 -2.91
CA PHE A 319 13.75 -2.72 -2.76
C PHE A 319 12.87 -3.50 -3.73
N ASN A 320 12.21 -2.83 -4.70
CA ASN A 320 11.38 -3.48 -5.71
C ASN A 320 10.48 -4.60 -5.12
N PRO A 321 9.57 -4.28 -4.19
CA PRO A 321 8.82 -5.28 -3.42
C PRO A 321 7.82 -6.06 -4.28
N LEU A 322 7.39 -7.23 -3.77
CA LEU A 322 6.24 -7.93 -4.33
C LEU A 322 4.95 -7.14 -4.08
N LEU A 323 4.80 -6.62 -2.86
CA LEU A 323 3.59 -5.96 -2.38
C LEU A 323 3.93 -4.70 -1.59
N VAL A 324 3.14 -3.64 -1.79
CA VAL A 324 3.07 -2.49 -0.89
C VAL A 324 1.61 -2.30 -0.51
N ASN A 325 1.32 -2.29 0.76
CA ASN A 325 -0.02 -2.11 1.31
C ASN A 325 -0.10 -0.79 2.07
N THR A 326 -1.02 0.10 1.70
CA THR A 326 -1.39 1.21 2.56
C THR A 326 -2.57 0.82 3.43
N VAL A 327 -2.43 0.99 4.74
CA VAL A 327 -3.46 0.66 5.74
C VAL A 327 -4.19 1.95 6.11
N VAL A 328 -5.42 2.08 5.66
CA VAL A 328 -6.21 3.31 5.90
C VAL A 328 -7.21 3.08 7.04
N GLY A 329 -7.30 4.06 7.96
CA GLY A 329 -8.25 4.01 9.07
C GLY A 329 -7.85 3.11 10.27
N PHE A 330 -6.70 2.44 10.23
CA PHE A 330 -6.22 1.57 11.32
C PHE A 330 -5.41 2.31 12.39
N ILE A 331 -4.63 3.33 12.02
CA ILE A 331 -3.76 4.06 12.96
C ILE A 331 -4.58 4.71 14.08
N GLY A 332 -5.75 5.22 13.74
CA GLY A 332 -6.71 5.77 14.70
C GLY A 332 -7.63 6.82 14.07
N PRO A 333 -8.83 7.00 14.64
CA PRO A 333 -9.82 7.96 14.14
C PRO A 333 -9.34 9.41 14.27
N GLU A 334 -8.39 9.69 15.15
CA GLU A 334 -7.78 11.02 15.29
C GLU A 334 -6.99 11.45 14.04
N TYR A 335 -6.62 10.51 13.16
CA TYR A 335 -5.89 10.80 11.91
C TYR A 335 -6.81 10.81 10.69
N LEU A 336 -7.77 9.89 10.60
CA LEU A 336 -8.80 9.76 9.56
C LEU A 336 -10.14 9.44 10.25
N TYR A 337 -10.89 10.48 10.59
CA TYR A 337 -12.03 10.36 11.49
C TYR A 337 -13.28 9.75 10.87
N ASP A 338 -13.52 9.98 9.58
CA ASP A 338 -14.75 9.58 8.88
C ASP A 338 -14.48 8.86 7.56
N GLY A 339 -15.50 8.17 7.03
CA GLY A 339 -15.43 7.43 5.79
C GLY A 339 -14.98 8.27 4.59
N LYS A 340 -15.34 9.54 4.54
CA LYS A 340 -14.91 10.45 3.47
C LYS A 340 -13.41 10.70 3.49
N GLN A 341 -12.82 10.88 4.68
CA GLN A 341 -11.36 11.03 4.84
C GLN A 341 -10.63 9.74 4.48
N ILE A 342 -11.17 8.57 4.91
CA ILE A 342 -10.62 7.25 4.63
C ILE A 342 -10.61 6.99 3.12
N ILE A 343 -11.74 7.19 2.43
CA ILE A 343 -11.84 7.05 0.97
C ILE A 343 -10.84 7.96 0.25
N ARG A 344 -10.76 9.21 0.66
CA ARG A 344 -9.83 10.17 0.03
C ARG A 344 -8.37 9.76 0.26
N ALA A 345 -7.98 9.39 1.46
CA ALA A 345 -6.65 8.94 1.81
C ALA A 345 -6.23 7.72 0.98
N ALA A 346 -7.08 6.69 0.95
CA ALA A 346 -6.81 5.47 0.19
C ALA A 346 -6.57 5.73 -1.31
N LEU A 347 -7.40 6.58 -1.93
CA LEU A 347 -7.24 6.92 -3.35
C LEU A 347 -5.98 7.72 -3.62
N GLU A 348 -5.58 8.63 -2.72
CA GLU A 348 -4.33 9.39 -2.85
C GLU A 348 -3.10 8.51 -2.67
N ASP A 349 -3.09 7.64 -1.66
CA ASP A 349 -1.99 6.73 -1.38
C ASP A 349 -1.80 5.74 -2.52
N HIS A 350 -2.90 5.12 -2.97
CA HIS A 350 -2.90 4.24 -4.13
C HIS A 350 -2.37 4.95 -5.39
N PHE A 351 -2.86 6.15 -5.68
CA PHE A 351 -2.38 6.95 -6.81
C PHE A 351 -0.90 7.28 -6.70
N CYS A 352 -0.45 7.79 -5.55
CA CYS A 352 0.95 8.16 -5.36
C CYS A 352 1.89 6.95 -5.53
N GLY A 353 1.56 5.82 -4.91
CA GLY A 353 2.35 4.61 -5.04
C GLY A 353 2.39 4.07 -6.47
N LYS A 354 1.24 4.03 -7.16
CA LYS A 354 1.17 3.60 -8.58
C LYS A 354 1.96 4.51 -9.51
N LEU A 355 1.88 5.83 -9.33
CA LEU A 355 2.63 6.80 -10.12
C LEU A 355 4.15 6.66 -9.89
N LEU A 356 4.55 6.26 -8.69
CA LEU A 356 5.95 5.99 -8.32
C LEU A 356 6.42 4.59 -8.74
N GLY A 357 5.59 3.79 -9.42
CA GLY A 357 5.92 2.46 -9.94
C GLY A 357 5.83 1.34 -8.90
N LEU A 358 4.98 1.47 -7.87
CA LEU A 358 4.82 0.47 -6.81
C LEU A 358 3.59 -0.42 -6.99
N PRO A 359 3.67 -1.69 -6.58
CA PRO A 359 2.59 -2.68 -6.64
C PRO A 359 1.59 -2.47 -5.49
N MET A 360 0.76 -1.42 -5.60
CA MET A 360 -0.09 -0.96 -4.51
C MET A 360 -1.29 -1.86 -4.26
N GLY A 361 -1.40 -2.33 -3.03
CA GLY A 361 -2.63 -2.80 -2.40
C GLY A 361 -3.14 -1.80 -1.38
N VAL A 362 -4.37 -1.95 -0.97
CA VAL A 362 -5.01 -1.13 0.05
C VAL A 362 -5.73 -2.04 1.05
N ASP A 363 -5.40 -1.88 2.33
CA ASP A 363 -6.23 -2.40 3.41
C ASP A 363 -7.39 -1.43 3.62
N ILE A 364 -8.55 -1.81 3.08
CA ILE A 364 -9.79 -1.04 3.12
C ILE A 364 -10.41 -1.27 4.49
N CYS A 365 -9.98 -0.48 5.47
CA CYS A 365 -10.31 -0.76 6.86
C CYS A 365 -10.74 0.47 7.65
N TYR A 366 -11.41 0.20 8.75
CA TYR A 366 -11.76 1.18 9.77
C TYR A 366 -11.81 0.51 11.15
N THR A 367 -11.79 1.32 12.18
CA THR A 367 -12.03 0.88 13.56
C THR A 367 -13.38 1.38 14.03
N ASN A 368 -13.97 0.71 15.02
CA ASN A 368 -15.29 1.07 15.58
C ASN A 368 -15.37 2.48 16.20
N HIS A 369 -14.27 3.21 16.27
CA HIS A 369 -14.19 4.57 16.80
C HIS A 369 -14.29 5.65 15.72
N ALA A 370 -14.16 5.27 14.44
CA ALA A 370 -14.32 6.18 13.32
C ALA A 370 -15.80 6.37 12.96
N GLU A 371 -16.18 7.53 12.43
CA GLU A 371 -17.48 7.73 11.78
C GLU A 371 -17.43 7.17 10.35
N ALA A 372 -17.31 5.86 10.25
CA ALA A 372 -17.29 5.10 9.01
C ALA A 372 -18.04 3.79 9.20
N ASP A 373 -18.55 3.25 8.12
CA ASP A 373 -19.28 1.99 8.11
C ASP A 373 -18.91 1.12 6.89
N GLN A 374 -19.55 -0.04 6.78
CA GLN A 374 -19.29 -0.96 5.69
C GLN A 374 -19.69 -0.39 4.32
N ASP A 375 -20.72 0.46 4.23
CA ASP A 375 -21.14 1.09 2.97
C ASP A 375 -20.05 2.05 2.42
N ASP A 376 -19.34 2.76 3.31
CA ASP A 376 -18.16 3.56 2.93
C ASP A 376 -17.06 2.67 2.35
N MET A 377 -16.82 1.51 2.98
CA MET A 377 -15.78 0.58 2.55
C MET A 377 -16.13 -0.11 1.23
N ASP A 378 -17.39 -0.47 1.01
CA ASP A 378 -17.90 -1.02 -0.25
C ASP A 378 -17.75 -0.03 -1.41
N ASN A 379 -18.01 1.25 -1.13
CA ASN A 379 -17.75 2.33 -2.09
C ASN A 379 -16.26 2.43 -2.42
N LEU A 380 -15.38 2.43 -1.41
CA LEU A 380 -13.95 2.48 -1.60
C LEU A 380 -13.41 1.28 -2.38
N LEU A 381 -13.87 0.06 -2.05
CA LEU A 381 -13.52 -1.17 -2.77
C LEU A 381 -13.84 -1.05 -4.26
N THR A 382 -15.04 -0.57 -4.58
CA THR A 382 -15.46 -0.39 -5.97
C THR A 382 -14.58 0.63 -6.71
N LEU A 383 -14.27 1.76 -6.08
CA LEU A 383 -13.40 2.79 -6.66
C LEU A 383 -11.96 2.28 -6.88
N LEU A 384 -11.41 1.53 -5.93
CA LEU A 384 -10.08 0.93 -6.04
C LEU A 384 -10.02 -0.18 -7.11
N GLY A 385 -11.07 -0.98 -7.25
CA GLY A 385 -11.17 -1.94 -8.33
C GLY A 385 -11.09 -1.28 -9.71
N ILE A 386 -11.82 -0.16 -9.90
CA ILE A 386 -11.77 0.64 -11.13
C ILE A 386 -10.39 1.30 -11.32
N ALA A 387 -9.78 1.77 -10.23
CA ALA A 387 -8.45 2.39 -10.26
C ALA A 387 -7.30 1.42 -10.57
N GLY A 388 -7.57 0.10 -10.64
CA GLY A 388 -6.57 -0.92 -10.92
C GLY A 388 -5.65 -1.23 -9.75
N CYS A 389 -6.21 -1.27 -8.53
CA CYS A 389 -5.51 -1.74 -7.34
C CYS A 389 -5.02 -3.17 -7.56
N ASN A 390 -3.81 -3.48 -7.07
CA ASN A 390 -3.21 -4.80 -7.30
C ASN A 390 -3.84 -5.87 -6.39
N PHE A 391 -4.15 -5.52 -5.16
CA PHE A 391 -4.74 -6.44 -4.17
C PHE A 391 -5.42 -5.71 -3.01
N ILE A 392 -6.31 -6.44 -2.34
CA ILE A 392 -6.94 -6.04 -1.07
C ILE A 392 -6.75 -7.13 -0.02
N MET A 393 -7.23 -6.87 1.20
CA MET A 393 -7.31 -7.90 2.24
C MET A 393 -8.45 -8.88 1.96
N GLY A 394 -8.32 -10.08 2.48
CA GLY A 394 -9.36 -11.09 2.59
C GLY A 394 -9.32 -11.66 3.99
N ILE A 395 -10.29 -11.28 4.82
CA ILE A 395 -10.42 -11.79 6.19
C ILE A 395 -11.74 -12.54 6.36
N PRO A 396 -11.83 -13.47 7.32
CA PRO A 396 -13.09 -14.15 7.61
C PRO A 396 -14.15 -13.16 8.10
N GLY A 397 -15.25 -13.00 7.34
CA GLY A 397 -16.40 -12.23 7.78
C GLY A 397 -16.22 -10.72 7.96
N SER A 398 -15.20 -10.13 7.33
CA SER A 398 -14.87 -8.69 7.42
C SER A 398 -14.47 -8.18 8.81
N ASP A 399 -14.26 -9.05 9.79
CA ASP A 399 -13.97 -8.70 11.17
C ASP A 399 -12.72 -9.45 11.66
N ASP A 400 -11.61 -8.74 11.84
CA ASP A 400 -10.39 -9.31 12.40
C ASP A 400 -10.40 -9.16 13.93
N ILE A 401 -10.80 -10.22 14.60
CA ILE A 401 -10.92 -10.24 16.07
C ILE A 401 -9.57 -10.19 16.80
N MET A 402 -8.47 -10.53 16.13
CA MET A 402 -7.12 -10.43 16.71
C MET A 402 -6.61 -8.99 16.66
N LEU A 403 -6.76 -8.30 15.52
CA LEU A 403 -6.35 -6.91 15.35
C LEU A 403 -7.42 -5.89 15.77
N ASN A 404 -8.65 -6.37 16.01
CA ASN A 404 -9.80 -5.54 16.45
C ASN A 404 -10.12 -4.39 15.48
N TYR A 405 -10.28 -4.73 14.19
CA TYR A 405 -10.66 -3.79 13.14
C TYR A 405 -11.50 -4.49 12.06
N GLN A 406 -12.20 -3.71 11.25
CA GLN A 406 -12.96 -4.17 10.11
C GLN A 406 -12.18 -3.93 8.82
N SER A 407 -12.25 -4.90 7.89
CA SER A 407 -11.64 -4.82 6.56
C SER A 407 -12.46 -5.59 5.54
N THR A 408 -11.92 -5.84 4.36
CA THR A 408 -12.59 -6.59 3.30
C THR A 408 -12.55 -8.10 3.55
N SER A 409 -13.63 -8.79 3.18
CA SER A 409 -13.81 -10.24 3.34
C SER A 409 -13.45 -11.02 2.07
N PHE A 410 -13.50 -12.34 2.16
CA PHE A 410 -13.42 -13.23 0.99
C PHE A 410 -14.55 -12.95 -0.02
N HIS A 411 -15.73 -12.58 0.44
CA HIS A 411 -16.87 -12.26 -0.42
C HIS A 411 -16.67 -10.98 -1.21
N ASP A 412 -16.01 -9.98 -0.64
CA ASP A 412 -15.72 -8.70 -1.30
C ASP A 412 -14.79 -8.88 -2.49
N ALA A 413 -13.79 -9.76 -2.37
CA ALA A 413 -12.93 -10.14 -3.49
C ALA A 413 -13.72 -10.81 -4.63
N LEU A 414 -14.65 -11.71 -4.31
CA LEU A 414 -15.54 -12.33 -5.29
C LEU A 414 -16.46 -11.32 -5.95
N TYR A 415 -17.04 -10.42 -5.16
CA TYR A 415 -17.90 -9.34 -5.65
C TYR A 415 -17.16 -8.49 -6.69
N ILE A 416 -16.01 -7.92 -6.34
CA ILE A 416 -15.30 -7.00 -7.23
C ILE A 416 -14.79 -7.69 -8.50
N ARG A 417 -14.30 -8.93 -8.39
CA ARG A 417 -13.89 -9.72 -9.55
C ARG A 417 -15.07 -9.96 -10.50
N LYS A 418 -16.23 -10.33 -9.97
CA LYS A 418 -17.44 -10.57 -10.76
C LYS A 418 -17.96 -9.29 -11.42
N MET A 419 -18.04 -8.19 -10.67
CA MET A 419 -18.61 -6.93 -11.17
C MET A 419 -17.76 -6.28 -12.26
N LEU A 420 -16.42 -6.38 -12.15
CA LEU A 420 -15.49 -5.77 -13.08
C LEU A 420 -14.88 -6.77 -14.11
N GLY A 421 -15.30 -8.03 -14.08
CA GLY A 421 -14.77 -9.08 -14.97
C GLY A 421 -13.28 -9.35 -14.72
N LEU A 422 -12.82 -9.23 -13.47
CA LEU A 422 -11.44 -9.45 -13.09
C LEU A 422 -11.21 -10.91 -12.67
N LYS A 423 -9.95 -11.35 -12.77
CA LYS A 423 -9.52 -12.70 -12.43
C LYS A 423 -8.49 -12.69 -11.30
N PRO A 424 -8.32 -13.78 -10.54
CA PRO A 424 -7.17 -13.94 -9.67
C PRO A 424 -5.87 -14.04 -10.49
N ALA A 425 -4.71 -14.08 -9.80
CA ALA A 425 -3.42 -14.29 -10.44
C ALA A 425 -3.44 -15.56 -11.33
N PRO A 426 -2.81 -15.56 -12.53
CA PRO A 426 -2.96 -16.65 -13.49
C PRO A 426 -2.56 -18.04 -12.95
N GLU A 427 -1.48 -18.10 -12.19
CA GLU A 427 -0.98 -19.35 -11.61
C GLU A 427 -1.97 -19.89 -10.57
N PHE A 428 -2.60 -18.98 -9.81
CA PHE A 428 -3.61 -19.33 -8.83
C PHE A 428 -4.96 -19.70 -9.49
N GLU A 429 -5.37 -19.01 -10.56
CA GLU A 429 -6.53 -19.40 -11.37
C GLU A 429 -6.38 -20.83 -11.88
N ALA A 430 -5.21 -21.17 -12.42
CA ALA A 430 -4.91 -22.54 -12.89
C ALA A 430 -4.98 -23.56 -11.75
N TRP A 431 -4.52 -23.21 -10.55
CA TRP A 431 -4.62 -24.06 -9.37
C TRP A 431 -6.08 -24.25 -8.91
N LEU A 432 -6.89 -23.18 -8.89
CA LEU A 432 -8.31 -23.25 -8.56
C LEU A 432 -9.08 -24.19 -9.51
N LEU A 433 -8.80 -24.10 -10.82
CA LEU A 433 -9.37 -24.98 -11.84
C LEU A 433 -8.91 -26.44 -11.65
N LYS A 434 -7.62 -26.69 -11.41
CA LYS A 434 -7.04 -28.02 -11.16
C LYS A 434 -7.71 -28.74 -9.97
N HIS A 435 -8.11 -27.97 -8.96
CA HIS A 435 -8.73 -28.48 -7.73
C HIS A 435 -10.27 -28.44 -7.74
N ASP A 436 -10.89 -28.16 -8.89
CA ASP A 436 -12.35 -28.03 -9.05
C ASP A 436 -12.98 -27.02 -8.06
N ILE A 437 -12.26 -25.97 -7.70
CA ILE A 437 -12.76 -24.89 -6.81
C ILE A 437 -13.61 -23.92 -7.61
N ILE A 438 -13.17 -23.62 -8.83
CA ILE A 438 -13.91 -22.82 -9.81
C ILE A 438 -14.13 -23.62 -11.10
N ASP A 439 -15.17 -23.23 -11.84
CA ASP A 439 -15.43 -23.73 -13.19
C ASP A 439 -14.65 -22.90 -14.25
N ASP A 440 -14.79 -23.28 -15.53
CA ASP A 440 -14.18 -22.59 -16.67
C ASP A 440 -14.64 -21.13 -16.86
N LYS A 441 -15.73 -20.74 -16.21
CA LYS A 441 -16.25 -19.36 -16.15
C LYS A 441 -15.77 -18.58 -14.92
N GLY A 442 -14.94 -19.21 -14.07
CA GLY A 442 -14.46 -18.62 -12.82
C GLY A 442 -15.48 -18.60 -11.68
N MET A 443 -16.57 -19.37 -11.79
CA MET A 443 -17.59 -19.45 -10.75
C MET A 443 -17.26 -20.55 -9.74
N LEU A 444 -17.49 -20.29 -8.45
CA LEU A 444 -17.27 -21.27 -7.39
C LEU A 444 -18.14 -22.52 -7.57
N ILE A 445 -17.54 -23.70 -7.41
CA ILE A 445 -18.24 -25.00 -7.47
C ILE A 445 -18.62 -25.43 -6.06
N SER A 446 -19.92 -25.63 -5.81
CA SER A 446 -20.46 -25.88 -4.45
C SER A 446 -19.92 -27.15 -3.76
N ASP A 447 -19.55 -28.19 -4.53
CA ASP A 447 -19.08 -29.47 -3.98
C ASP A 447 -17.56 -29.52 -3.73
N SER A 448 -16.80 -28.51 -4.15
CA SER A 448 -15.34 -28.45 -4.00
C SER A 448 -14.89 -28.42 -2.53
N ARG A 449 -15.67 -27.80 -1.67
CA ARG A 449 -15.40 -27.64 -0.21
C ARG A 449 -15.12 -28.97 0.49
N ASN A 450 -15.81 -30.03 0.09
CA ASN A 450 -15.66 -31.34 0.71
C ASN A 450 -14.33 -32.05 0.42
N ARG A 451 -13.64 -31.75 -0.68
CA ARG A 451 -12.39 -32.41 -1.06
C ARG A 451 -11.18 -31.87 -0.31
N LEU A 452 -11.01 -30.55 -0.27
CA LEU A 452 -9.89 -29.92 0.45
C LEU A 452 -10.04 -30.05 1.96
N LEU A 453 -11.24 -29.90 2.51
CA LEU A 453 -11.52 -30.09 3.94
C LEU A 453 -11.17 -31.53 4.39
N LYS A 454 -11.60 -32.54 3.63
CA LYS A 454 -11.24 -33.94 3.90
C LYS A 454 -9.74 -34.19 3.80
N ALA A 455 -9.08 -33.59 2.82
CA ALA A 455 -7.63 -33.70 2.64
C ALA A 455 -6.84 -32.97 3.72
N ALA A 456 -7.40 -31.90 4.32
CA ALA A 456 -6.79 -31.17 5.42
C ALA A 456 -6.94 -31.88 6.79
N ASN A 457 -7.76 -32.92 6.89
CA ASN A 457 -8.12 -33.58 8.15
C ASN A 457 -8.82 -32.62 9.17
N LEU A 458 -9.65 -31.72 8.66
CA LEU A 458 -10.48 -30.78 9.41
C LEU A 458 -11.92 -31.27 9.53
#